data_875a4b2f2fe3e94ce373e2a734c42118
#
_entry.id   875a4b2f2fe3e94ce373e2a734c42118
#
_cell.length_a   1.000
_cell.length_b   1.000
_cell.length_c   1.000
_cell.angle_alpha   90.00
_cell.angle_beta   90.00
_cell.angle_gamma   90.00
#
_symmetry.space_group_name_H-M   'P 1'
#
loop_
_entity.id
_entity.type
_entity.pdbx_description
1 polymer ?
#
loop_
_entity_poly.entity_id
_entity_poly.type
_entity_poly.pdbx_seq_one_letter_code
_entity_poly.pdbx_strand_id
1 'polypeptide(L)'
;MDYFNYQQDGQLWAESVSLDNLAEQHGTPLYVYSRATLERHWHAFDEAAGEHPHLVCYAVKANSNIGVLNVLARLGSGFDIVSLGELERVLAAGGDPAKVVFSGVGKTAAEMRRALELDIKCFNVESEAELDRLNQVAGEVDKKAPVSLRINPDVDAQTHPYISTGLKENKFGIAFDRAPEVYRYASTLPNLNVKGIDCHIGSQLTDLAPFIESTDRLLGLIDTLREDGVEISHLDVGGGLGVTYNDEKPPAPSEYASALLKRLTAHKDIELIFEPGRAIAANAGVLLTRVEYLKHNEDKNFAIIDAAMNDLLRPSLYQAWQEIIPVTPRDGEAKTYDLVGPVCETGDYLGKNRSLALEAGDLLAVRSSGAYGFVMSSNYNSRCRAAEILVDGEAAHVVRQRETLSELWQHEQVIPD
;
A
#
# COMPACT_ATOMS: atom_id res chain seq x y z
N MET A 1 16.75 0.46 2.73
CA MET A 1 17.38 0.79 4.04
C MET A 1 16.34 1.59 4.83
N ASP A 2 16.10 1.23 6.07
CA ASP A 2 15.14 1.88 6.96
C ASP A 2 15.86 2.41 8.22
N TYR A 3 15.13 3.05 9.11
CA TYR A 3 15.67 3.62 10.36
C TYR A 3 15.29 2.78 11.59
N PHE A 4 15.19 1.45 11.44
CA PHE A 4 15.06 0.49 12.54
C PHE A 4 16.38 -0.24 12.72
N ASN A 5 17.21 0.20 13.66
CA ASN A 5 18.57 -0.29 13.82
C ASN A 5 18.91 -0.57 15.28
N TYR A 6 19.75 -1.58 15.53
CA TYR A 6 20.35 -1.79 16.84
C TYR A 6 21.33 -0.67 17.16
N GLN A 7 21.20 -0.09 18.34
CA GLN A 7 22.10 0.93 18.85
C GLN A 7 23.21 0.32 19.71
N GLN A 8 24.07 1.16 20.27
CA GLN A 8 25.24 0.72 21.08
C GLN A 8 24.86 -0.04 22.36
N ASP A 9 23.65 0.19 22.87
CA ASP A 9 23.07 -0.52 24.01
C ASP A 9 22.58 -1.95 23.65
N GLY A 10 22.70 -2.35 22.39
CA GLY A 10 22.23 -3.63 21.88
C GLY A 10 20.72 -3.73 21.70
N GLN A 11 19.96 -2.64 21.88
CA GLN A 11 18.51 -2.60 21.66
C GLN A 11 18.15 -2.10 20.26
N LEU A 12 16.99 -2.52 19.77
CA LEU A 12 16.42 -2.07 18.50
C LEU A 12 15.68 -0.73 18.72
N TRP A 13 16.02 0.25 17.90
CA TRP A 13 15.46 1.59 17.93
C TRP A 13 14.75 1.91 16.62
N ALA A 14 13.73 2.76 16.71
CA ALA A 14 13.14 3.45 15.56
C ALA A 14 13.67 4.89 15.56
N GLU A 15 14.44 5.26 14.57
CA GLU A 15 15.15 6.55 14.53
C GLU A 15 15.97 6.79 15.83
N SER A 16 15.53 7.69 16.71
CA SER A 16 16.15 7.97 18.01
C SER A 16 15.27 7.57 19.20
N VAL A 17 14.28 6.69 19.00
CA VAL A 17 13.35 6.23 20.05
C VAL A 17 13.49 4.72 20.27
N SER A 18 13.67 4.30 21.51
CA SER A 18 13.75 2.88 21.90
C SER A 18 12.40 2.19 21.70
N LEU A 19 12.39 1.06 20.98
CA LEU A 19 11.19 0.25 20.78
C LEU A 19 10.72 -0.42 22.07
N ASP A 20 11.64 -0.74 22.97
CA ASP A 20 11.30 -1.30 24.28
C ASP A 20 10.50 -0.29 25.12
N ASN A 21 10.98 0.97 25.20
CA ASN A 21 10.24 2.03 25.87
C ASN A 21 8.85 2.29 25.28
N LEU A 22 8.70 2.20 23.95
CA LEU A 22 7.38 2.34 23.31
C LEU A 22 6.45 1.21 23.69
N ALA A 23 6.96 -0.03 23.73
CA ALA A 23 6.17 -1.19 24.13
C ALA A 23 5.76 -1.12 25.62
N GLU A 24 6.64 -0.61 26.50
CA GLU A 24 6.30 -0.40 27.91
C GLU A 24 5.21 0.67 28.08
N GLN A 25 5.27 1.76 27.35
CA GLN A 25 4.33 2.88 27.47
C GLN A 25 2.96 2.59 26.85
N HIS A 26 2.92 1.87 25.72
CA HIS A 26 1.71 1.70 24.90
C HIS A 26 1.19 0.27 24.87
N GLY A 27 1.93 -0.70 25.45
CA GLY A 27 1.61 -2.12 25.40
C GLY A 27 1.81 -2.72 23.99
N THR A 28 1.69 -4.03 23.93
CA THR A 28 1.74 -4.82 22.69
C THR A 28 0.38 -5.53 22.41
N PRO A 29 0.07 -5.95 21.19
CA PRO A 29 0.75 -5.63 19.92
C PRO A 29 0.77 -4.13 19.63
N LEU A 30 1.81 -3.63 18.94
CA LEU A 30 1.99 -2.21 18.68
C LEU A 30 2.61 -1.98 17.30
N TYR A 31 1.97 -1.18 16.44
CA TYR A 31 2.60 -0.73 15.20
C TYR A 31 3.45 0.51 15.45
N VAL A 32 4.67 0.51 14.91
CA VAL A 32 5.57 1.66 14.98
C VAL A 32 6.04 2.00 13.57
N TYR A 33 5.87 3.25 13.17
CA TYR A 33 6.28 3.80 11.87
C TYR A 33 7.42 4.80 12.04
N SER A 34 8.34 4.85 11.08
CA SER A 34 9.42 5.83 11.00
C SER A 34 9.08 6.89 9.95
N ARG A 35 9.00 8.16 10.37
CA ARG A 35 8.81 9.30 9.48
C ARG A 35 9.98 9.44 8.51
N ALA A 36 11.20 9.37 9.00
CA ALA A 36 12.40 9.50 8.16
C ALA A 36 12.48 8.43 7.06
N THR A 37 12.00 7.20 7.34
CA THR A 37 11.91 6.15 6.33
C THR A 37 10.85 6.46 5.27
N LEU A 38 9.66 6.92 5.68
CA LEU A 38 8.58 7.33 4.74
C LEU A 38 9.05 8.45 3.82
N GLU A 39 9.63 9.52 4.37
CA GLU A 39 10.15 10.67 3.61
C GLU A 39 11.23 10.24 2.62
N ARG A 40 12.21 9.48 3.07
CA ARG A 40 13.28 8.96 2.23
C ARG A 40 12.77 8.13 1.06
N HIS A 41 11.80 7.24 1.32
CA HIS A 41 11.26 6.38 0.27
C HIS A 41 10.44 7.18 -0.75
N TRP A 42 9.69 8.18 -0.30
CA TRP A 42 8.95 9.07 -1.20
C TRP A 42 9.91 9.88 -2.08
N HIS A 43 10.93 10.53 -1.49
CA HIS A 43 11.95 11.27 -2.22
C HIS A 43 12.69 10.41 -3.25
N ALA A 44 12.89 9.11 -2.95
CA ALA A 44 13.54 8.21 -3.91
C ALA A 44 12.78 8.04 -5.22
N PHE A 45 11.44 8.20 -5.23
CA PHE A 45 10.64 8.23 -6.45
C PHE A 45 10.63 9.61 -7.09
N ASP A 46 10.43 10.66 -6.32
CA ASP A 46 10.36 12.05 -6.79
C ASP A 46 11.69 12.47 -7.46
N GLU A 47 12.81 12.28 -6.77
CA GLU A 47 14.13 12.59 -7.29
C GLU A 47 14.52 11.73 -8.52
N ALA A 48 14.05 10.48 -8.57
CA ALA A 48 14.36 9.57 -9.67
C ALA A 48 13.74 10.00 -11.00
N ALA A 49 12.63 10.70 -10.99
CA ALA A 49 11.98 11.25 -12.18
C ALA A 49 12.68 12.54 -12.69
N GLY A 50 13.46 13.21 -11.85
CA GLY A 50 14.23 14.39 -12.20
C GLY A 50 13.35 15.54 -12.72
N GLU A 51 13.74 16.13 -13.86
CA GLU A 51 13.03 17.27 -14.48
C GLU A 51 11.83 16.82 -15.36
N HIS A 52 11.62 15.52 -15.55
CA HIS A 52 10.47 15.05 -16.32
C HIS A 52 9.16 15.36 -15.58
N PRO A 53 8.12 15.89 -16.25
CA PRO A 53 6.84 16.10 -15.59
C PRO A 53 6.32 14.81 -14.95
N HIS A 54 6.13 14.81 -13.64
CA HIS A 54 5.70 13.62 -12.91
C HIS A 54 4.88 13.95 -11.66
N LEU A 55 4.21 12.93 -11.15
CA LEU A 55 3.50 12.95 -9.88
C LEU A 55 3.66 11.61 -9.16
N VAL A 56 4.07 11.65 -7.90
CA VAL A 56 4.08 10.48 -7.02
C VAL A 56 2.76 10.45 -6.25
N CYS A 57 1.85 9.55 -6.62
CA CYS A 57 0.58 9.30 -5.95
C CYS A 57 0.74 8.13 -4.98
N TYR A 58 0.85 8.42 -3.69
CA TYR A 58 0.93 7.34 -2.69
C TYR A 58 -0.35 6.49 -2.68
N ALA A 59 -0.21 5.16 -2.83
CA ALA A 59 -1.35 4.25 -2.79
C ALA A 59 -1.85 4.05 -1.34
N VAL A 60 -2.96 4.72 -1.00
CA VAL A 60 -3.52 4.82 0.36
C VAL A 60 -3.84 3.44 0.95
N LYS A 61 -4.26 2.48 0.10
CA LYS A 61 -4.54 1.09 0.47
C LYS A 61 -3.38 0.38 1.17
N ALA A 62 -2.13 0.84 0.99
CA ALA A 62 -0.98 0.24 1.65
C ALA A 62 -0.92 0.57 3.14
N ASN A 63 -1.18 1.82 3.50
CA ASN A 63 -1.34 2.30 4.88
C ASN A 63 -2.14 3.59 4.87
N SER A 64 -3.34 3.56 5.41
CA SER A 64 -4.29 4.69 5.40
C SER A 64 -4.32 5.48 6.72
N ASN A 65 -3.32 5.30 7.61
CA ASN A 65 -3.24 6.08 8.84
C ASN A 65 -3.07 7.58 8.52
N ILE A 66 -3.88 8.43 9.14
CA ILE A 66 -3.88 9.88 8.88
C ILE A 66 -2.51 10.51 9.18
N GLY A 67 -1.79 10.03 10.21
CA GLY A 67 -0.43 10.49 10.50
C GLY A 67 0.55 10.18 9.38
N VAL A 68 0.48 8.98 8.82
CA VAL A 68 1.29 8.56 7.66
C VAL A 68 0.93 9.39 6.42
N LEU A 69 -0.36 9.54 6.13
CA LEU A 69 -0.83 10.36 5.00
C LEU A 69 -0.42 11.83 5.15
N ASN A 70 -0.46 12.38 6.39
CA ASN A 70 -0.04 13.76 6.65
C ASN A 70 1.45 13.99 6.40
N VAL A 71 2.33 13.03 6.73
CA VAL A 71 3.75 13.11 6.36
C VAL A 71 3.89 13.26 4.85
N LEU A 72 3.24 12.40 4.08
CA LEU A 72 3.32 12.40 2.61
C LEU A 72 2.65 13.65 1.99
N ALA A 73 1.52 14.10 2.54
CA ALA A 73 0.87 15.34 2.10
C ALA A 73 1.78 16.56 2.23
N ARG A 74 2.53 16.65 3.34
CA ARG A 74 3.53 17.73 3.56
C ARG A 74 4.69 17.71 2.56
N LEU A 75 5.02 16.55 2.00
CA LEU A 75 6.01 16.42 0.91
C LEU A 75 5.45 16.82 -0.46
N GLY A 76 4.14 17.08 -0.54
CA GLY A 76 3.47 17.40 -1.80
C GLY A 76 3.01 16.20 -2.62
N SER A 77 2.96 15.02 -2.00
CA SER A 77 2.46 13.79 -2.63
C SER A 77 1.06 13.95 -3.20
N GLY A 78 0.81 13.32 -4.35
CA GLY A 78 -0.52 12.88 -4.75
C GLY A 78 -0.92 11.61 -4.01
N PHE A 79 -2.15 11.14 -4.27
CA PHE A 79 -2.68 9.92 -3.62
C PHE A 79 -3.50 9.10 -4.61
N ASP A 80 -3.23 7.80 -4.66
CA ASP A 80 -4.09 6.80 -5.30
C ASP A 80 -5.05 6.24 -4.26
N ILE A 81 -6.35 6.42 -4.51
CA ILE A 81 -7.44 5.97 -3.64
C ILE A 81 -8.32 4.94 -4.34
N VAL A 82 -8.99 4.10 -3.55
CA VAL A 82 -9.92 3.09 -4.07
C VAL A 82 -11.31 3.12 -3.40
N SER A 83 -11.57 4.11 -2.55
CA SER A 83 -12.86 4.29 -1.87
C SER A 83 -13.05 5.73 -1.38
N LEU A 84 -14.31 6.10 -1.09
CA LEU A 84 -14.63 7.36 -0.44
C LEU A 84 -13.96 7.49 0.93
N GLY A 85 -13.88 6.39 1.69
CA GLY A 85 -13.22 6.39 3.00
C GLY A 85 -11.74 6.77 2.91
N GLU A 86 -11.04 6.33 1.86
CA GLU A 86 -9.66 6.74 1.60
C GLU A 86 -9.58 8.22 1.18
N LEU A 87 -10.51 8.70 0.34
CA LEU A 87 -10.58 10.12 -0.04
C LEU A 87 -10.72 11.02 1.20
N GLU A 88 -11.68 10.73 2.07
CA GLU A 88 -11.91 11.54 3.28
C GLU A 88 -10.70 11.48 4.24
N ARG A 89 -9.96 10.35 4.30
CA ARG A 89 -8.70 10.27 5.06
C ARG A 89 -7.60 11.14 4.47
N VAL A 90 -7.47 11.19 3.14
CA VAL A 90 -6.53 12.07 2.44
C VAL A 90 -6.83 13.54 2.76
N LEU A 91 -8.10 13.95 2.70
CA LEU A 91 -8.52 15.31 3.06
C LEU A 91 -8.23 15.64 4.53
N ALA A 92 -8.58 14.72 5.44
CA ALA A 92 -8.30 14.89 6.87
C ALA A 92 -6.80 14.98 7.19
N ALA A 93 -5.96 14.36 6.36
CA ALA A 93 -4.50 14.44 6.45
C ALA A 93 -3.91 15.71 5.83
N GLY A 94 -4.72 16.55 5.18
CA GLY A 94 -4.28 17.77 4.48
C GLY A 94 -3.73 17.51 3.08
N GLY A 95 -4.09 16.38 2.46
CA GLY A 95 -3.77 16.09 1.06
C GLY A 95 -4.53 17.00 0.09
N ASP A 96 -3.90 17.30 -1.04
CA ASP A 96 -4.48 18.11 -2.11
C ASP A 96 -5.37 17.26 -3.01
N PRO A 97 -6.71 17.48 -3.06
CA PRO A 97 -7.60 16.73 -3.92
C PRO A 97 -7.24 16.84 -5.41
N ALA A 98 -6.69 17.96 -5.86
CA ALA A 98 -6.25 18.14 -7.24
C ALA A 98 -5.08 17.22 -7.66
N LYS A 99 -4.50 16.49 -6.70
CA LYS A 99 -3.46 15.48 -6.91
C LYS A 99 -3.93 14.04 -6.61
N VAL A 100 -5.26 13.84 -6.47
CA VAL A 100 -5.83 12.51 -6.18
C VAL A 100 -6.23 11.82 -7.49
N VAL A 101 -5.82 10.57 -7.66
CA VAL A 101 -6.33 9.65 -8.67
C VAL A 101 -7.24 8.62 -8.01
N PHE A 102 -8.38 8.30 -8.63
CA PHE A 102 -9.38 7.40 -8.07
C PHE A 102 -9.46 6.12 -8.90
N SER A 103 -8.85 5.06 -8.37
CA SER A 103 -8.78 3.73 -8.97
C SER A 103 -9.88 2.79 -8.42
N GLY A 104 -9.91 1.53 -8.92
CA GLY A 104 -10.80 0.47 -8.42
C GLY A 104 -12.05 0.24 -9.26
N VAL A 105 -12.46 -1.03 -9.32
CA VAL A 105 -13.51 -1.58 -10.22
C VAL A 105 -14.94 -1.31 -9.77
N GLY A 106 -15.16 -0.76 -8.58
CA GLY A 106 -16.49 -0.72 -7.96
C GLY A 106 -16.95 0.67 -7.51
N LYS A 107 -16.48 1.75 -8.13
CA LYS A 107 -16.87 3.12 -7.79
C LYS A 107 -18.38 3.31 -7.88
N THR A 108 -18.98 3.76 -6.79
CA THR A 108 -20.42 4.08 -6.72
C THR A 108 -20.71 5.49 -7.21
N ALA A 109 -21.95 5.77 -7.57
CA ALA A 109 -22.36 7.12 -7.97
C ALA A 109 -22.12 8.17 -6.86
N ALA A 110 -22.28 7.79 -5.60
CA ALA A 110 -22.04 8.68 -4.46
C ALA A 110 -20.55 9.04 -4.32
N GLU A 111 -19.65 8.07 -4.48
CA GLU A 111 -18.21 8.27 -4.47
C GLU A 111 -17.75 9.14 -5.64
N MET A 112 -18.27 8.87 -6.85
CA MET A 112 -18.00 9.68 -8.04
C MET A 112 -18.43 11.13 -7.84
N ARG A 113 -19.65 11.37 -7.31
CA ARG A 113 -20.18 12.70 -7.01
C ARG A 113 -19.27 13.45 -6.05
N ARG A 114 -18.90 12.83 -4.93
CA ARG A 114 -18.04 13.46 -3.93
C ARG A 114 -16.67 13.80 -4.48
N ALA A 115 -16.07 12.91 -5.27
CA ALA A 115 -14.79 13.16 -5.91
C ALA A 115 -14.86 14.29 -6.97
N LEU A 116 -15.95 14.35 -7.73
CA LEU A 116 -16.21 15.45 -8.67
C LEU A 116 -16.38 16.79 -7.95
N GLU A 117 -17.11 16.83 -6.83
CA GLU A 117 -17.28 18.05 -6.02
C GLU A 117 -15.93 18.61 -5.56
N LEU A 118 -14.96 17.76 -5.30
CA LEU A 118 -13.61 18.09 -4.84
C LEU A 118 -12.62 18.39 -5.97
N ASP A 119 -13.02 18.26 -7.23
CA ASP A 119 -12.16 18.44 -8.39
C ASP A 119 -10.86 17.62 -8.34
N ILE A 120 -11.01 16.30 -8.12
CA ILE A 120 -9.85 15.41 -8.12
C ILE A 120 -9.12 15.41 -9.47
N LYS A 121 -7.84 14.99 -9.48
CA LYS A 121 -7.02 14.95 -10.69
C LYS A 121 -7.61 14.08 -11.78
N CYS A 122 -8.01 12.83 -11.45
CA CYS A 122 -8.48 11.89 -12.45
C CYS A 122 -9.22 10.69 -11.84
N PHE A 123 -10.18 10.15 -12.62
CA PHE A 123 -10.77 8.84 -12.37
C PHE A 123 -10.10 7.82 -13.28
N ASN A 124 -9.49 6.78 -12.70
CA ASN A 124 -8.98 5.62 -13.43
C ASN A 124 -10.15 4.64 -13.64
N VAL A 125 -10.74 4.67 -14.84
CA VAL A 125 -11.97 3.96 -15.19
C VAL A 125 -11.64 2.58 -15.75
N GLU A 126 -12.40 1.57 -15.34
CA GLU A 126 -12.08 0.16 -15.61
C GLU A 126 -13.11 -0.54 -16.53
N SER A 127 -14.18 0.15 -16.96
CA SER A 127 -15.20 -0.41 -17.86
C SER A 127 -16.06 0.65 -18.55
N GLU A 128 -16.71 0.27 -19.66
CA GLU A 128 -17.67 1.15 -20.37
C GLU A 128 -18.87 1.49 -19.48
N ALA A 129 -19.39 0.54 -18.71
CA ALA A 129 -20.49 0.80 -17.78
C ALA A 129 -20.12 1.82 -16.69
N GLU A 130 -18.85 1.88 -16.31
CA GLU A 130 -18.33 2.89 -15.38
C GLU A 130 -18.25 4.26 -16.07
N LEU A 131 -17.81 4.33 -17.34
CA LEU A 131 -17.82 5.56 -18.14
C LEU A 131 -19.24 6.15 -18.22
N ASP A 132 -20.25 5.31 -18.53
CA ASP A 132 -21.66 5.73 -18.61
C ASP A 132 -22.14 6.33 -17.29
N ARG A 133 -21.88 5.63 -16.19
CA ARG A 133 -22.25 6.10 -14.85
C ARG A 133 -21.55 7.42 -14.51
N LEU A 134 -20.24 7.51 -14.76
CA LEU A 134 -19.47 8.72 -14.47
C LEU A 134 -19.95 9.91 -15.32
N ASN A 135 -20.23 9.68 -16.61
CA ASN A 135 -20.80 10.69 -17.49
C ASN A 135 -22.17 11.20 -16.99
N GLN A 136 -23.04 10.28 -16.52
CA GLN A 136 -24.32 10.66 -15.93
C GLN A 136 -24.11 11.51 -14.67
N VAL A 137 -23.30 11.02 -13.72
CA VAL A 137 -23.06 11.71 -12.43
C VAL A 137 -22.41 13.08 -12.65
N ALA A 138 -21.46 13.18 -13.58
CA ALA A 138 -20.81 14.45 -13.93
C ALA A 138 -21.82 15.46 -14.49
N GLY A 139 -22.75 15.00 -15.36
CA GLY A 139 -23.85 15.84 -15.86
C GLY A 139 -24.81 16.30 -14.77
N GLU A 140 -25.10 15.47 -13.77
CA GLU A 140 -25.96 15.82 -12.63
C GLU A 140 -25.36 16.91 -11.74
N VAL A 141 -24.04 17.05 -11.70
CA VAL A 141 -23.32 18.08 -10.92
C VAL A 141 -22.76 19.21 -11.79
N ASP A 142 -23.13 19.28 -13.06
CA ASP A 142 -22.69 20.28 -14.04
C ASP A 142 -21.14 20.39 -14.13
N LYS A 143 -20.46 19.25 -14.18
CA LYS A 143 -19.00 19.14 -14.29
C LYS A 143 -18.58 18.24 -15.45
N LYS A 144 -17.30 18.35 -15.83
CA LYS A 144 -16.65 17.40 -16.71
C LYS A 144 -15.66 16.56 -15.91
N ALA A 145 -15.88 15.24 -15.87
CA ALA A 145 -15.00 14.33 -15.16
C ALA A 145 -13.70 14.10 -15.94
N PRO A 146 -12.52 14.39 -15.34
CA PRO A 146 -11.25 13.98 -15.92
C PRO A 146 -11.11 12.47 -15.80
N VAL A 147 -10.84 11.77 -16.92
CA VAL A 147 -10.77 10.32 -16.96
C VAL A 147 -9.47 9.82 -17.57
N SER A 148 -8.95 8.76 -17.00
CA SER A 148 -7.93 7.88 -17.52
C SER A 148 -8.55 6.49 -17.65
N LEU A 149 -8.28 5.77 -18.74
CA LEU A 149 -8.74 4.38 -18.85
C LEU A 149 -7.64 3.46 -18.35
N ARG A 150 -8.00 2.58 -17.42
CA ARG A 150 -7.11 1.53 -16.98
C ARG A 150 -7.09 0.42 -18.02
N ILE A 151 -5.94 0.29 -18.64
CA ILE A 151 -5.71 -0.71 -19.68
C ILE A 151 -4.97 -1.90 -19.08
N ASN A 152 -5.46 -3.08 -19.34
CA ASN A 152 -4.76 -4.32 -19.02
C ASN A 152 -3.79 -4.63 -20.15
N PRO A 153 -2.47 -4.47 -19.96
CA PRO A 153 -1.49 -4.63 -21.04
C PRO A 153 -1.22 -6.09 -21.40
N ASP A 154 -1.83 -7.06 -20.69
CA ASP A 154 -1.62 -8.50 -20.88
C ASP A 154 -0.13 -8.88 -20.73
N VAL A 155 0.49 -8.43 -19.65
CA VAL A 155 1.88 -8.70 -19.27
C VAL A 155 1.90 -9.56 -18.02
N ASP A 156 2.66 -10.65 -18.03
CA ASP A 156 2.84 -11.52 -16.87
C ASP A 156 3.87 -10.93 -15.90
N ALA A 157 3.39 -10.48 -14.77
CA ALA A 157 4.23 -9.93 -13.69
C ALA A 157 4.93 -11.01 -12.85
N GLN A 158 4.67 -12.30 -13.06
CA GLN A 158 5.25 -13.45 -12.34
C GLN A 158 5.18 -13.31 -10.82
N THR A 159 4.08 -12.77 -10.30
CA THR A 159 3.84 -12.55 -8.87
C THR A 159 2.82 -13.55 -8.31
N HIS A 160 2.59 -13.50 -6.99
CA HIS A 160 1.58 -14.37 -6.35
C HIS A 160 0.21 -14.19 -7.02
N PRO A 161 -0.54 -15.26 -7.34
CA PRO A 161 -1.79 -15.19 -8.10
C PRO A 161 -2.82 -14.20 -7.57
N TYR A 162 -2.90 -14.00 -6.24
CA TYR A 162 -3.85 -13.08 -5.62
C TYR A 162 -3.49 -11.59 -5.77
N ILE A 163 -2.25 -11.27 -6.17
CA ILE A 163 -1.76 -9.89 -6.33
C ILE A 163 -1.27 -9.58 -7.75
N SER A 164 -1.45 -10.50 -8.71
CA SER A 164 -1.29 -10.26 -10.14
C SER A 164 -2.55 -9.60 -10.69
N THR A 165 -2.41 -8.52 -11.45
CA THR A 165 -3.53 -7.73 -11.99
C THR A 165 -3.43 -7.43 -13.48
N GLY A 166 -2.34 -7.84 -14.15
CA GLY A 166 -2.04 -7.53 -15.54
C GLY A 166 -2.45 -8.59 -16.58
N LEU A 167 -3.12 -9.68 -16.18
CA LEU A 167 -3.52 -10.77 -17.07
C LEU A 167 -4.99 -10.63 -17.52
N LYS A 168 -5.32 -11.16 -18.70
CA LYS A 168 -6.68 -11.09 -19.30
C LYS A 168 -7.81 -11.65 -18.42
N GLU A 169 -7.51 -12.60 -17.56
CA GLU A 169 -8.49 -13.25 -16.67
C GLU A 169 -8.79 -12.45 -15.40
N ASN A 170 -8.07 -11.36 -15.16
CA ASN A 170 -8.27 -10.54 -13.98
C ASN A 170 -9.49 -9.62 -14.16
N LYS A 171 -10.15 -9.31 -13.04
CA LYS A 171 -11.32 -8.40 -13.04
C LYS A 171 -10.98 -6.94 -13.36
N PHE A 172 -9.69 -6.60 -13.50
CA PHE A 172 -9.19 -5.24 -13.59
C PHE A 172 -8.94 -4.82 -15.03
N GLY A 173 -9.29 -3.56 -15.32
CA GLY A 173 -8.93 -2.88 -16.55
C GLY A 173 -9.70 -3.33 -17.80
N ILE A 174 -9.51 -2.57 -18.85
CA ILE A 174 -10.04 -2.80 -20.20
C ILE A 174 -8.99 -3.60 -20.98
N ALA A 175 -9.41 -4.61 -21.71
CA ALA A 175 -8.51 -5.40 -22.55
C ALA A 175 -7.79 -4.52 -23.59
N PHE A 176 -6.49 -4.74 -23.76
CA PHE A 176 -5.64 -3.92 -24.63
C PHE A 176 -6.20 -3.77 -26.05
N ASP A 177 -6.69 -4.88 -26.65
CA ASP A 177 -7.24 -4.91 -28.01
C ASP A 177 -8.48 -4.02 -28.17
N ARG A 178 -9.23 -3.78 -27.09
CA ARG A 178 -10.44 -2.98 -27.06
C ARG A 178 -10.19 -1.50 -26.73
N ALA A 179 -9.01 -1.18 -26.25
CA ALA A 179 -8.69 0.16 -25.79
C ALA A 179 -9.02 1.27 -26.81
N PRO A 180 -8.60 1.18 -28.09
CA PRO A 180 -8.91 2.24 -29.07
C PRO A 180 -10.41 2.48 -29.26
N GLU A 181 -11.22 1.41 -29.25
CA GLU A 181 -12.68 1.50 -29.38
C GLU A 181 -13.28 2.23 -28.16
N VAL A 182 -12.85 1.84 -26.93
CA VAL A 182 -13.38 2.42 -25.70
C VAL A 182 -12.94 3.88 -25.52
N TYR A 183 -11.73 4.25 -25.96
CA TYR A 183 -11.29 5.67 -25.99
C TYR A 183 -12.12 6.51 -26.95
N ARG A 184 -12.40 6.00 -28.14
CA ARG A 184 -13.31 6.68 -29.09
C ARG A 184 -14.71 6.84 -28.50
N TYR A 185 -15.23 5.81 -27.84
CA TYR A 185 -16.50 5.90 -27.13
C TYR A 185 -16.46 6.95 -26.00
N ALA A 186 -15.47 6.92 -25.12
CA ALA A 186 -15.32 7.88 -24.05
C ALA A 186 -15.28 9.33 -24.55
N SER A 187 -14.65 9.56 -25.72
CA SER A 187 -14.57 10.89 -26.36
C SER A 187 -15.92 11.40 -26.88
N THR A 188 -16.94 10.53 -27.07
CA THR A 188 -18.29 10.93 -27.45
C THR A 188 -19.15 11.36 -26.26
N LEU A 189 -18.74 11.02 -25.03
CA LEU A 189 -19.51 11.29 -23.82
C LEU A 189 -19.34 12.75 -23.36
N PRO A 190 -20.41 13.57 -23.33
CA PRO A 190 -20.30 15.03 -23.24
C PRO A 190 -19.74 15.55 -21.90
N ASN A 191 -19.91 14.78 -20.83
CA ASN A 191 -19.49 15.18 -19.47
C ASN A 191 -18.18 14.54 -19.06
N LEU A 192 -17.45 13.88 -19.97
CA LEU A 192 -16.12 13.34 -19.73
C LEU A 192 -15.04 14.18 -20.43
N ASN A 193 -13.86 14.13 -19.85
CA ASN A 193 -12.65 14.75 -20.40
C ASN A 193 -11.52 13.73 -20.34
N VAL A 194 -11.25 13.06 -21.44
CA VAL A 194 -10.17 12.07 -21.55
C VAL A 194 -8.83 12.77 -21.33
N LYS A 195 -8.03 12.26 -20.40
CA LYS A 195 -6.75 12.85 -19.98
C LYS A 195 -5.58 11.88 -20.04
N GLY A 196 -5.79 10.62 -19.74
CA GLY A 196 -4.68 9.71 -19.50
C GLY A 196 -4.93 8.27 -19.84
N ILE A 197 -3.88 7.51 -19.68
CA ILE A 197 -3.88 6.04 -19.64
C ILE A 197 -3.35 5.61 -18.28
N ASP A 198 -3.99 4.63 -17.65
CA ASP A 198 -3.55 3.97 -16.43
C ASP A 198 -3.26 2.49 -16.69
N CYS A 199 -2.30 1.94 -15.97
CA CYS A 199 -2.12 0.51 -15.84
C CYS A 199 -1.57 0.13 -14.47
N HIS A 200 -1.88 -1.10 -14.04
CA HIS A 200 -1.26 -1.70 -12.86
C HIS A 200 -1.12 -3.20 -13.10
N ILE A 201 0.11 -3.69 -13.22
CA ILE A 201 0.39 -5.06 -13.66
C ILE A 201 0.50 -6.07 -12.52
N GLY A 202 0.67 -5.60 -11.27
CA GLY A 202 0.80 -6.48 -10.11
C GLY A 202 1.49 -5.82 -8.93
N SER A 203 1.79 -6.60 -7.92
CA SER A 203 2.43 -6.13 -6.68
C SER A 203 3.60 -7.02 -6.31
N GLN A 204 4.63 -6.46 -5.67
CA GLN A 204 5.86 -7.14 -5.28
C GLN A 204 6.67 -7.64 -6.50
N LEU A 205 6.78 -6.82 -7.55
CA LEU A 205 7.64 -7.12 -8.70
C LEU A 205 9.10 -6.82 -8.35
N THR A 206 9.97 -7.76 -8.68
CA THR A 206 11.42 -7.68 -8.43
C THR A 206 12.24 -7.60 -9.72
N ASP A 207 11.58 -7.55 -10.88
CA ASP A 207 12.20 -7.42 -12.20
C ASP A 207 11.66 -6.18 -12.92
N LEU A 208 12.51 -5.51 -13.70
CA LEU A 208 12.15 -4.35 -14.51
C LEU A 208 11.46 -4.73 -15.84
N ALA A 209 11.69 -5.93 -16.35
CA ALA A 209 11.21 -6.33 -17.68
C ALA A 209 9.69 -6.18 -17.86
N PRO A 210 8.83 -6.62 -16.92
CA PRO A 210 7.38 -6.45 -17.05
C PRO A 210 6.95 -4.97 -17.08
N PHE A 211 7.61 -4.11 -16.31
CA PHE A 211 7.33 -2.66 -16.32
C PHE A 211 7.70 -2.02 -17.66
N ILE A 212 8.85 -2.38 -18.21
CA ILE A 212 9.34 -1.88 -19.51
C ILE A 212 8.39 -2.34 -20.62
N GLU A 213 8.04 -3.63 -20.66
CA GLU A 213 7.12 -4.18 -21.66
C GLU A 213 5.75 -3.52 -21.61
N SER A 214 5.20 -3.36 -20.41
CA SER A 214 3.93 -2.66 -20.21
C SER A 214 4.00 -1.22 -20.72
N THR A 215 5.05 -0.48 -20.36
CA THR A 215 5.23 0.91 -20.78
C THR A 215 5.36 1.02 -22.31
N ASP A 216 6.14 0.14 -22.96
CA ASP A 216 6.29 0.15 -24.42
C ASP A 216 4.94 -0.09 -25.13
N ARG A 217 4.13 -1.03 -24.64
CA ARG A 217 2.78 -1.28 -25.18
C ARG A 217 1.87 -0.05 -25.04
N LEU A 218 1.88 0.60 -23.88
CA LEU A 218 1.04 1.77 -23.62
C LEU A 218 1.49 2.99 -24.42
N LEU A 219 2.78 3.20 -24.62
CA LEU A 219 3.28 4.27 -25.50
C LEU A 219 2.85 4.05 -26.95
N GLY A 220 2.90 2.83 -27.45
CA GLY A 220 2.36 2.50 -28.78
C GLY A 220 0.86 2.73 -28.89
N LEU A 221 0.10 2.49 -27.81
CA LEU A 221 -1.33 2.83 -27.75
C LEU A 221 -1.54 4.35 -27.76
N ILE A 222 -0.73 5.13 -27.04
CA ILE A 222 -0.78 6.60 -27.05
C ILE A 222 -0.59 7.13 -28.47
N ASP A 223 0.39 6.60 -29.23
CA ASP A 223 0.62 7.01 -30.60
C ASP A 223 -0.59 6.73 -31.48
N THR A 224 -1.19 5.55 -31.37
CA THR A 224 -2.42 5.18 -32.09
C THR A 224 -3.59 6.11 -31.72
N LEU A 225 -3.76 6.44 -30.45
CA LEU A 225 -4.83 7.33 -29.99
C LEU A 225 -4.64 8.77 -30.48
N ARG A 226 -3.40 9.24 -30.57
CA ARG A 226 -3.07 10.57 -31.13
C ARG A 226 -3.40 10.64 -32.62
N GLU A 227 -3.15 9.58 -33.39
CA GLU A 227 -3.57 9.47 -34.78
C GLU A 227 -5.10 9.55 -34.94
N ASP A 228 -5.85 9.00 -33.97
CA ASP A 228 -7.32 9.07 -33.90
C ASP A 228 -7.83 10.43 -33.33
N GLY A 229 -6.94 11.37 -33.01
CA GLY A 229 -7.28 12.70 -32.49
C GLY A 229 -7.63 12.72 -30.99
N VAL A 230 -7.26 11.69 -30.24
CA VAL A 230 -7.40 11.64 -28.78
C VAL A 230 -6.10 12.10 -28.10
N GLU A 231 -6.17 13.22 -27.41
CA GLU A 231 -5.03 13.80 -26.69
C GLU A 231 -4.86 13.14 -25.31
N ILE A 232 -3.70 12.51 -25.10
CA ILE A 232 -3.29 11.94 -23.81
C ILE A 232 -2.23 12.83 -23.19
N SER A 233 -2.47 13.28 -21.96
CA SER A 233 -1.60 14.21 -21.22
C SER A 233 -0.80 13.53 -20.10
N HIS A 234 -1.24 12.34 -19.60
CA HIS A 234 -0.48 11.59 -18.61
C HIS A 234 -0.54 10.08 -18.87
N LEU A 235 0.51 9.42 -18.42
CA LEU A 235 0.63 7.97 -18.35
C LEU A 235 0.83 7.58 -16.88
N ASP A 236 -0.17 6.92 -16.30
CA ASP A 236 -0.07 6.32 -14.99
C ASP A 236 0.45 4.88 -15.13
N VAL A 237 1.64 4.64 -14.61
CA VAL A 237 2.28 3.31 -14.66
C VAL A 237 1.96 2.45 -13.45
N GLY A 238 1.09 2.97 -12.58
CA GLY A 238 0.67 2.30 -11.36
C GLY A 238 1.78 2.17 -10.32
N GLY A 239 1.59 1.20 -9.46
CA GLY A 239 2.59 0.80 -8.46
C GLY A 239 3.26 -0.53 -8.83
N GLY A 240 3.48 -1.35 -7.82
CA GLY A 240 3.94 -2.73 -8.02
C GLY A 240 5.40 -2.98 -7.70
N LEU A 241 6.26 -1.95 -7.66
CA LEU A 241 7.66 -2.13 -7.28
C LEU A 241 7.76 -2.80 -5.91
N GLY A 242 8.53 -3.90 -5.85
CA GLY A 242 8.71 -4.72 -4.68
C GLY A 242 9.63 -4.12 -3.63
N VAL A 243 9.65 -4.76 -2.46
CA VAL A 243 10.61 -4.49 -1.38
C VAL A 243 11.26 -5.80 -0.93
N THR A 244 12.38 -5.68 -0.25
CA THR A 244 13.02 -6.83 0.41
C THR A 244 12.25 -7.18 1.68
N TYR A 245 11.75 -8.40 1.75
CA TYR A 245 11.21 -9.03 2.96
C TYR A 245 12.19 -10.05 3.54
N ASN A 246 12.86 -10.80 2.69
CA ASN A 246 13.84 -11.83 3.03
C ASN A 246 15.14 -11.63 2.23
N ASP A 247 15.22 -12.18 1.04
CA ASP A 247 16.39 -12.21 0.15
C ASP A 247 16.11 -11.61 -1.24
N GLU A 248 14.91 -11.07 -1.44
CA GLU A 248 14.53 -10.41 -2.69
C GLU A 248 15.43 -9.18 -2.93
N LYS A 249 15.74 -8.94 -4.19
CA LYS A 249 16.55 -7.80 -4.65
C LYS A 249 15.78 -6.97 -5.68
N PRO A 250 14.72 -6.27 -5.25
CA PRO A 250 13.97 -5.43 -6.16
C PRO A 250 14.86 -4.29 -6.69
N PRO A 251 14.59 -3.79 -7.91
CA PRO A 251 15.25 -2.61 -8.44
C PRO A 251 15.05 -1.41 -7.51
N ALA A 252 16.05 -0.54 -7.44
CA ALA A 252 15.89 0.74 -6.74
C ALA A 252 14.91 1.65 -7.51
N PRO A 253 14.18 2.56 -6.84
CA PRO A 253 13.31 3.53 -7.51
C PRO A 253 14.02 4.31 -8.64
N SER A 254 15.29 4.63 -8.48
CA SER A 254 16.11 5.30 -9.51
C SER A 254 16.34 4.43 -10.75
N GLU A 255 16.55 3.13 -10.58
CA GLU A 255 16.70 2.19 -11.70
C GLU A 255 15.37 2.02 -12.43
N TYR A 256 14.26 1.88 -11.66
CA TYR A 256 12.90 1.78 -12.16
C TYR A 256 12.52 3.02 -12.98
N ALA A 257 12.59 4.22 -12.39
CA ALA A 257 12.25 5.47 -13.08
C ALA A 257 13.15 5.71 -14.30
N SER A 258 14.46 5.48 -14.20
CA SER A 258 15.37 5.61 -15.34
C SER A 258 15.05 4.68 -16.50
N ALA A 259 14.59 3.44 -16.21
CA ALA A 259 14.20 2.50 -17.25
C ALA A 259 12.94 2.99 -18.00
N LEU A 260 11.96 3.54 -17.29
CA LEU A 260 10.74 4.10 -17.88
C LEU A 260 11.01 5.38 -18.66
N LEU A 261 11.76 6.32 -18.08
CA LEU A 261 12.09 7.60 -18.73
C LEU A 261 12.86 7.43 -20.03
N LYS A 262 13.68 6.39 -20.16
CA LYS A 262 14.33 6.05 -21.44
C LYS A 262 13.32 5.71 -22.54
N ARG A 263 12.14 5.20 -22.18
CA ARG A 263 11.07 4.89 -23.14
C ARG A 263 10.28 6.15 -23.52
N LEU A 264 10.15 7.10 -22.60
CA LEU A 264 9.41 8.35 -22.81
C LEU A 264 10.21 9.42 -23.60
N THR A 265 11.36 9.13 -24.16
CA THR A 265 12.20 10.12 -24.87
C THR A 265 11.48 10.84 -26.02
N ALA A 266 10.55 10.15 -26.71
CA ALA A 266 9.70 10.72 -27.77
C ALA A 266 8.39 11.35 -27.23
N HIS A 267 8.08 11.18 -25.94
CA HIS A 267 6.82 11.56 -25.29
C HIS A 267 7.07 12.48 -24.10
N LYS A 268 7.95 13.47 -24.24
CA LYS A 268 8.36 14.37 -23.15
C LYS A 268 7.26 15.27 -22.61
N ASP A 269 6.19 15.40 -23.36
CA ASP A 269 4.96 16.13 -23.02
C ASP A 269 4.00 15.34 -22.12
N ILE A 270 4.23 14.02 -21.98
CA ILE A 270 3.42 13.16 -21.12
C ILE A 270 3.90 13.23 -19.67
N GLU A 271 3.02 13.62 -18.76
CA GLU A 271 3.25 13.54 -17.32
C GLU A 271 3.27 12.06 -16.89
N LEU A 272 4.30 11.65 -16.15
CA LEU A 272 4.41 10.29 -15.63
C LEU A 272 3.86 10.24 -14.20
N ILE A 273 2.87 9.37 -13.96
CA ILE A 273 2.31 9.13 -12.63
C ILE A 273 2.81 7.79 -12.10
N PHE A 274 3.29 7.79 -10.85
CA PHE A 274 3.66 6.59 -10.10
C PHE A 274 2.70 6.39 -8.94
N GLU A 275 2.31 5.14 -8.65
CA GLU A 275 1.43 4.79 -7.52
C GLU A 275 2.14 3.89 -6.49
N PRO A 276 3.30 4.27 -5.93
CA PRO A 276 3.98 3.44 -4.94
C PRO A 276 3.18 3.39 -3.64
N GLY A 277 2.91 2.19 -3.16
CA GLY A 277 2.34 1.96 -1.83
C GLY A 277 3.31 1.17 -0.98
N ARG A 278 3.49 -0.12 -1.32
CA ARG A 278 4.41 -1.03 -0.64
C ARG A 278 5.85 -0.46 -0.59
N ALA A 279 6.34 0.03 -1.70
CA ALA A 279 7.71 0.54 -1.80
C ALA A 279 7.99 1.74 -0.88
N ILE A 280 6.98 2.52 -0.52
CA ILE A 280 7.10 3.62 0.44
C ILE A 280 6.90 3.12 1.89
N ALA A 281 5.83 2.37 2.15
CA ALA A 281 5.36 2.14 3.50
C ALA A 281 5.88 0.85 4.16
N ALA A 282 6.18 -0.22 3.40
CA ALA A 282 6.43 -1.54 3.99
C ALA A 282 7.58 -1.53 5.01
N ASN A 283 8.79 -1.13 4.60
CA ASN A 283 9.96 -1.09 5.46
C ASN A 283 9.95 0.11 6.42
N ALA A 284 8.99 1.02 6.29
CA ALA A 284 8.81 2.14 7.19
C ALA A 284 8.04 1.77 8.48
N GLY A 285 7.68 0.52 8.67
CA GLY A 285 6.96 0.09 9.87
C GLY A 285 7.31 -1.30 10.36
N VAL A 286 7.18 -1.46 11.67
CA VAL A 286 7.32 -2.74 12.39
C VAL A 286 6.07 -3.00 13.23
N LEU A 287 5.77 -4.28 13.49
CA LEU A 287 4.80 -4.70 14.49
C LEU A 287 5.57 -5.27 15.68
N LEU A 288 5.44 -4.66 16.86
CA LEU A 288 5.97 -5.16 18.12
C LEU A 288 5.01 -6.16 18.72
N THR A 289 5.55 -7.25 19.24
CA THR A 289 4.81 -8.32 19.90
C THR A 289 5.61 -8.94 21.03
N ARG A 290 4.96 -9.40 22.07
CA ARG A 290 5.58 -10.01 23.24
C ARG A 290 5.40 -11.51 23.23
N VAL A 291 6.44 -12.24 23.62
CA VAL A 291 6.37 -13.70 23.84
C VAL A 291 5.67 -13.93 25.17
N GLU A 292 4.48 -14.53 25.12
CA GLU A 292 3.70 -14.89 26.30
C GLU A 292 4.16 -16.22 26.88
N TYR A 293 4.30 -17.23 26.02
CA TYR A 293 4.68 -18.59 26.43
C TYR A 293 5.58 -19.25 25.41
N LEU A 294 6.50 -20.09 25.90
CA LEU A 294 7.24 -21.05 25.08
C LEU A 294 6.70 -22.45 25.31
N LYS A 295 6.37 -23.15 24.25
CA LYS A 295 5.89 -24.53 24.29
C LYS A 295 6.85 -25.42 23.50
N HIS A 296 7.49 -26.35 24.20
CA HIS A 296 8.41 -27.34 23.63
C HIS A 296 7.72 -28.70 23.55
N ASN A 297 7.55 -29.19 22.34
CA ASN A 297 7.05 -30.54 22.06
C ASN A 297 8.21 -31.38 21.47
N GLU A 298 8.03 -32.71 21.36
CA GLU A 298 9.05 -33.60 20.83
C GLU A 298 9.47 -33.21 19.39
N ASP A 299 8.50 -32.87 18.55
CA ASP A 299 8.75 -32.59 17.12
C ASP A 299 8.85 -31.09 16.77
N LYS A 300 8.33 -30.20 17.62
CA LYS A 300 8.17 -28.80 17.26
C LYS A 300 8.07 -27.86 18.46
N ASN A 301 8.75 -26.71 18.38
CA ASN A 301 8.61 -25.66 19.38
C ASN A 301 7.72 -24.53 18.87
N PHE A 302 6.94 -23.96 19.79
CA PHE A 302 6.09 -22.80 19.55
C PHE A 302 6.48 -21.67 20.49
N ALA A 303 6.59 -20.46 19.93
CA ALA A 303 6.58 -19.24 20.68
C ALA A 303 5.18 -18.62 20.52
N ILE A 304 4.40 -18.64 21.58
CA ILE A 304 3.06 -18.04 21.63
C ILE A 304 3.24 -16.57 21.92
N ILE A 305 2.81 -15.73 21.00
CA ILE A 305 2.96 -14.26 21.06
C ILE A 305 1.58 -13.61 21.20
N ASP A 306 1.56 -12.35 21.66
CA ASP A 306 0.30 -11.60 21.83
C ASP A 306 -0.26 -11.00 20.53
N ALA A 307 0.56 -10.80 19.48
CA ALA A 307 0.07 -10.50 18.15
C ALA A 307 -0.48 -11.75 17.44
N ALA A 308 -1.43 -11.56 16.54
CA ALA A 308 -2.11 -12.63 15.82
C ALA A 308 -2.41 -12.28 14.35
N MET A 309 -2.99 -13.24 13.63
CA MET A 309 -3.44 -13.01 12.26
C MET A 309 -4.45 -11.86 12.13
N ASN A 310 -5.18 -11.51 13.18
CA ASN A 310 -6.06 -10.36 13.20
C ASN A 310 -5.31 -9.02 13.23
N ASP A 311 -4.06 -9.00 13.70
CA ASP A 311 -3.19 -7.82 13.70
C ASP A 311 -2.39 -7.73 12.40
N LEU A 312 -1.84 -8.86 11.92
CA LEU A 312 -1.03 -8.97 10.71
C LEU A 312 -1.44 -10.20 9.89
N LEU A 313 -2.32 -9.98 8.90
CA LEU A 313 -2.96 -11.06 8.13
C LEU A 313 -2.05 -11.70 7.07
N ARG A 314 -1.06 -10.98 6.57
CA ARG A 314 -0.25 -11.40 5.41
C ARG A 314 0.41 -12.79 5.54
N PRO A 315 1.02 -13.18 6.67
CA PRO A 315 1.57 -14.53 6.81
C PRO A 315 0.52 -15.62 6.63
N SER A 316 -0.66 -15.46 7.20
CA SER A 316 -1.76 -16.43 7.10
C SER A 316 -2.42 -16.46 5.72
N LEU A 317 -2.68 -15.31 5.11
CA LEU A 317 -3.40 -15.19 3.85
C LEU A 317 -2.55 -15.53 2.62
N TYR A 318 -1.30 -15.03 2.59
CA TYR A 318 -0.41 -15.12 1.44
C TYR A 318 0.79 -16.03 1.69
N GLN A 319 0.90 -16.67 2.87
CA GLN A 319 2.11 -17.36 3.31
C GLN A 319 3.36 -16.45 3.24
N ALA A 320 3.11 -15.15 3.41
CA ALA A 320 4.15 -14.14 3.28
C ALA A 320 5.20 -14.30 4.40
N TRP A 321 6.46 -14.30 3.99
CA TRP A 321 7.56 -14.24 4.93
C TRP A 321 7.79 -12.78 5.37
N GLN A 322 8.01 -12.58 6.67
CA GLN A 322 8.49 -11.32 7.25
C GLN A 322 9.57 -11.62 8.26
N GLU A 323 10.59 -10.80 8.31
CA GLU A 323 11.66 -10.96 9.28
C GLU A 323 11.14 -10.69 10.69
N ILE A 324 11.48 -11.56 11.63
CA ILE A 324 11.13 -11.43 13.05
C ILE A 324 12.42 -11.48 13.85
N ILE A 325 12.70 -10.38 14.54
CA ILE A 325 13.93 -10.20 15.30
C ILE A 325 13.61 -9.78 16.75
N PRO A 326 14.46 -10.14 17.73
CA PRO A 326 14.30 -9.65 19.08
C PRO A 326 14.58 -8.14 19.15
N VAL A 327 13.82 -7.41 19.96
CA VAL A 327 14.12 -5.98 20.24
C VAL A 327 15.39 -5.86 21.06
N THR A 328 15.58 -6.75 22.02
CA THR A 328 16.82 -6.90 22.77
C THR A 328 17.32 -8.33 22.59
N PRO A 329 18.33 -8.55 21.71
CA PRO A 329 18.93 -9.88 21.54
C PRO A 329 19.50 -10.40 22.86
N ARG A 330 19.35 -11.69 23.08
CA ARG A 330 19.92 -12.36 24.24
C ARG A 330 20.99 -13.37 23.83
N ASP A 331 21.93 -13.59 24.71
CA ASP A 331 22.86 -14.71 24.60
C ASP A 331 22.13 -16.02 24.91
N GLY A 332 22.47 -17.09 24.22
CA GLY A 332 21.92 -18.41 24.43
C GLY A 332 21.84 -19.25 23.17
N GLU A 333 21.43 -20.49 23.35
CA GLU A 333 21.22 -21.40 22.22
C GLU A 333 19.94 -21.07 21.48
N ALA A 334 20.05 -20.73 20.21
CA ALA A 334 18.89 -20.51 19.35
C ALA A 334 18.17 -21.85 19.07
N LYS A 335 16.85 -21.84 19.22
CA LYS A 335 15.97 -22.97 18.85
C LYS A 335 15.06 -22.57 17.71
N THR A 336 14.60 -23.56 16.97
CA THR A 336 13.62 -23.32 15.90
C THR A 336 12.22 -23.24 16.49
N TYR A 337 11.51 -22.12 16.22
CA TYR A 337 10.14 -21.88 16.66
C TYR A 337 9.21 -21.58 15.49
N ASP A 338 7.94 -22.00 15.62
CA ASP A 338 6.84 -21.30 14.96
C ASP A 338 6.30 -20.23 15.92
N LEU A 339 6.22 -18.99 15.45
CA LEU A 339 5.62 -17.88 16.18
C LEU A 339 4.14 -17.85 15.86
N VAL A 340 3.31 -18.14 16.86
CA VAL A 340 1.86 -18.30 16.73
C VAL A 340 1.12 -17.37 17.66
N GLY A 341 -0.01 -16.85 17.18
CA GLY A 341 -0.86 -15.97 17.97
C GLY A 341 -1.90 -16.74 18.80
N PRO A 342 -2.75 -16.00 19.54
CA PRO A 342 -3.81 -16.56 20.38
C PRO A 342 -5.14 -16.80 19.66
N VAL A 343 -5.26 -16.53 18.36
CA VAL A 343 -6.49 -16.79 17.59
C VAL A 343 -6.73 -18.30 17.47
N CYS A 344 -7.99 -18.69 17.61
CA CYS A 344 -8.40 -20.11 17.63
C CYS A 344 -8.40 -20.77 16.24
N GLU A 345 -7.30 -20.61 15.51
CA GLU A 345 -7.08 -21.25 14.20
C GLU A 345 -5.66 -21.75 14.04
N THR A 346 -5.49 -22.91 13.40
CA THR A 346 -4.16 -23.45 13.04
C THR A 346 -3.40 -22.54 12.06
N GLY A 347 -4.13 -21.70 11.32
CA GLY A 347 -3.59 -20.68 10.40
C GLY A 347 -3.03 -19.45 11.10
N ASP A 348 -3.19 -19.29 12.41
CA ASP A 348 -2.71 -18.15 13.17
C ASP A 348 -1.22 -18.25 13.47
N TYR A 349 -0.41 -17.80 12.54
CA TYR A 349 1.04 -17.69 12.70
C TYR A 349 1.57 -16.40 12.04
N LEU A 350 2.62 -15.84 12.62
CA LEU A 350 3.36 -14.72 12.05
C LEU A 350 4.68 -15.17 11.40
N GLY A 351 5.24 -16.28 11.82
CA GLY A 351 6.43 -16.86 11.21
C GLY A 351 6.62 -18.31 11.56
N LYS A 352 7.07 -19.11 10.59
CA LYS A 352 7.37 -20.53 10.77
C LYS A 352 8.87 -20.77 10.68
N ASN A 353 9.36 -21.78 11.44
CA ASN A 353 10.74 -22.25 11.41
C ASN A 353 11.76 -21.11 11.66
N ARG A 354 11.53 -20.27 12.67
CA ARG A 354 12.43 -19.17 13.01
C ARG A 354 13.45 -19.62 14.04
N SER A 355 14.74 -19.40 13.74
CA SER A 355 15.84 -19.70 14.66
C SER A 355 16.08 -18.51 15.58
N LEU A 356 15.68 -18.62 16.85
CA LEU A 356 15.71 -17.54 17.85
C LEU A 356 16.10 -18.07 19.21
N ALA A 357 16.85 -17.27 19.98
CA ALA A 357 17.04 -17.47 21.41
C ALA A 357 15.98 -16.65 22.16
N LEU A 358 15.02 -17.32 22.81
CA LEU A 358 13.84 -16.69 23.41
C LEU A 358 13.58 -17.15 24.84
N GLU A 359 13.03 -16.24 25.62
CA GLU A 359 12.32 -16.51 26.87
C GLU A 359 10.93 -15.86 26.88
N ALA A 360 10.05 -16.32 27.77
CA ALA A 360 8.76 -15.66 27.99
C ALA A 360 9.00 -14.23 28.48
N GLY A 361 8.25 -13.27 27.93
CA GLY A 361 8.40 -11.84 28.18
C GLY A 361 9.26 -11.11 27.14
N ASP A 362 10.02 -11.81 26.30
CA ASP A 362 10.83 -11.18 25.26
C ASP A 362 9.97 -10.38 24.28
N LEU A 363 10.47 -9.20 23.90
CA LEU A 363 9.86 -8.34 22.89
C LEU A 363 10.47 -8.60 21.52
N LEU A 364 9.61 -8.82 20.52
CA LEU A 364 9.98 -9.08 19.14
C LEU A 364 9.45 -7.98 18.23
N ALA A 365 10.17 -7.73 17.15
CA ALA A 365 9.75 -6.87 16.06
C ALA A 365 9.56 -7.69 14.77
N VAL A 366 8.33 -7.65 14.22
CA VAL A 366 8.03 -8.16 12.89
C VAL A 366 8.29 -7.01 11.91
N ARG A 367 9.34 -7.12 11.12
CA ARG A 367 9.79 -6.08 10.19
C ARG A 367 8.90 -5.98 8.97
N SER A 368 9.03 -4.87 8.22
CA SER A 368 8.31 -4.63 6.96
C SER A 368 6.78 -4.74 7.10
N SER A 369 6.26 -4.33 8.26
CA SER A 369 4.83 -4.35 8.60
C SER A 369 4.10 -3.04 8.32
N GLY A 370 4.78 -2.04 7.75
CA GLY A 370 4.22 -0.72 7.49
C GLY A 370 3.20 -0.68 6.35
N ALA A 371 3.21 -1.65 5.42
CA ALA A 371 2.24 -1.77 4.35
C ALA A 371 1.43 -3.06 4.47
N TYR A 372 0.11 -2.96 4.25
CA TYR A 372 -0.82 -4.10 4.31
C TYR A 372 -0.77 -4.85 5.65
N GLY A 373 -0.36 -4.15 6.71
CA GLY A 373 -0.41 -4.59 8.10
C GLY A 373 -1.73 -4.12 8.72
N PHE A 374 -1.69 -2.99 9.44
CA PHE A 374 -2.86 -2.47 10.17
C PHE A 374 -4.12 -2.32 9.28
N VAL A 375 -3.99 -1.89 8.03
CA VAL A 375 -5.14 -1.71 7.11
C VAL A 375 -5.90 -3.00 6.82
N MET A 376 -5.28 -4.17 7.00
CA MET A 376 -5.90 -5.49 6.86
C MET A 376 -6.28 -6.11 8.21
N SER A 377 -6.07 -5.40 9.32
CA SER A 377 -6.41 -5.89 10.65
C SER A 377 -7.93 -6.00 10.85
N SER A 378 -8.34 -6.83 11.79
CA SER A 378 -9.74 -7.06 12.12
C SER A 378 -9.93 -7.26 13.62
N ASN A 379 -11.19 -7.36 14.04
CA ASN A 379 -11.56 -7.70 15.42
C ASN A 379 -11.87 -9.20 15.57
N TYR A 380 -11.26 -10.06 14.74
CA TYR A 380 -11.49 -11.50 14.83
C TYR A 380 -11.16 -12.02 16.25
N ASN A 381 -11.95 -12.95 16.74
CA ASN A 381 -12.01 -13.41 18.14
C ASN A 381 -12.26 -12.26 19.16
N SER A 382 -12.96 -11.19 18.77
CA SER A 382 -13.25 -10.00 19.59
C SER A 382 -11.98 -9.36 20.20
N ARG A 383 -10.90 -9.35 19.42
CA ARG A 383 -9.64 -8.72 19.83
C ARG A 383 -9.63 -7.25 19.39
N CYS A 384 -9.20 -6.37 20.29
CA CYS A 384 -9.01 -4.94 20.00
C CYS A 384 -7.86 -4.76 19.01
N ARG A 385 -8.02 -3.88 18.01
CA ARG A 385 -6.92 -3.51 17.11
C ARG A 385 -5.84 -2.74 17.85
N ALA A 386 -4.61 -2.94 17.42
CA ALA A 386 -3.41 -2.37 18.02
C ALA A 386 -3.38 -0.83 17.94
N ALA A 387 -2.61 -0.19 18.81
CA ALA A 387 -2.23 1.21 18.64
C ALA A 387 -1.21 1.37 17.50
N GLU A 388 -1.13 2.60 16.96
CA GLU A 388 -0.15 2.97 15.96
C GLU A 388 0.62 4.22 16.41
N ILE A 389 1.95 4.13 16.39
CA ILE A 389 2.88 5.19 16.77
C ILE A 389 3.69 5.64 15.55
N LEU A 390 3.84 6.93 15.35
CA LEU A 390 4.76 7.51 14.37
C LEU A 390 5.93 8.16 15.10
N VAL A 391 7.13 7.70 14.80
CA VAL A 391 8.39 8.28 15.32
C VAL A 391 8.88 9.34 14.35
N ASP A 392 9.31 10.47 14.91
CA ASP A 392 9.86 11.65 14.23
C ASP A 392 11.11 12.12 15.00
N GLY A 393 12.28 11.63 14.62
CA GLY A 393 13.53 11.86 15.31
C GLY A 393 13.51 11.32 16.75
N GLU A 394 13.49 12.22 17.74
CA GLU A 394 13.41 11.88 19.17
C GLU A 394 11.97 11.85 19.71
N ALA A 395 10.99 12.25 18.91
CA ALA A 395 9.58 12.31 19.30
C ALA A 395 8.81 11.06 18.82
N ALA A 396 7.86 10.63 19.65
CA ALA A 396 6.91 9.58 19.30
C ALA A 396 5.48 10.11 19.44
N HIS A 397 4.69 9.93 18.38
CA HIS A 397 3.31 10.43 18.30
C HIS A 397 2.34 9.26 18.21
N VAL A 398 1.35 9.22 19.11
CA VAL A 398 0.24 8.28 18.99
C VAL A 398 -0.65 8.75 17.84
N VAL A 399 -0.53 8.10 16.67
CA VAL A 399 -1.32 8.43 15.47
C VAL A 399 -2.59 7.60 15.37
N ARG A 400 -2.74 6.59 16.24
CA ARG A 400 -3.97 5.86 16.50
C ARG A 400 -3.94 5.27 17.90
N GLN A 401 -4.99 5.52 18.69
CA GLN A 401 -5.18 4.88 19.98
C GLN A 401 -5.51 3.38 19.78
N ARG A 402 -5.12 2.55 20.76
CA ARG A 402 -5.59 1.17 20.85
C ARG A 402 -7.11 1.17 21.05
N GLU A 403 -7.82 0.28 20.38
CA GLU A 403 -9.26 0.09 20.62
C GLU A 403 -9.50 -0.37 22.07
N THR A 404 -10.57 0.11 22.63
CA THR A 404 -11.09 -0.36 23.93
C THR A 404 -12.08 -1.50 23.73
N LEU A 405 -12.28 -2.32 24.76
CA LEU A 405 -13.27 -3.42 24.69
C LEU A 405 -14.68 -2.91 24.37
N SER A 406 -15.07 -1.76 24.91
CA SER A 406 -16.41 -1.19 24.66
C SER A 406 -16.63 -0.76 23.21
N GLU A 407 -15.58 -0.39 22.48
CA GLU A 407 -15.67 -0.04 21.07
C GLU A 407 -16.00 -1.25 20.18
N LEU A 408 -15.74 -2.48 20.65
CA LEU A 408 -16.05 -3.70 19.89
C LEU A 408 -17.54 -3.89 19.66
N TRP A 409 -18.39 -3.41 20.58
CA TRP A 409 -19.86 -3.59 20.52
C TRP A 409 -20.65 -2.29 20.63
N GLN A 410 -20.03 -1.13 20.56
CA GLN A 410 -20.69 0.18 20.70
C GLN A 410 -21.84 0.44 19.71
N HIS A 411 -21.89 -0.31 18.62
CA HIS A 411 -22.91 -0.22 17.57
C HIS A 411 -23.92 -1.40 17.63
N GLU A 412 -23.80 -2.29 18.61
CA GLU A 412 -24.67 -3.45 18.78
C GLU A 412 -25.77 -3.16 19.81
N GLN A 413 -26.91 -3.82 19.67
CA GLN A 413 -28.06 -3.69 20.58
C GLN A 413 -28.60 -5.08 20.95
N VAL A 414 -29.06 -5.23 22.18
CA VAL A 414 -29.82 -6.40 22.58
C VAL A 414 -31.24 -6.37 21.97
N ILE A 415 -31.79 -7.55 21.72
CA ILE A 415 -33.19 -7.66 21.25
C ILE A 415 -34.10 -7.25 22.40
N PRO A 416 -35.09 -6.35 22.19
CA PRO A 416 -36.07 -6.02 23.23
C PRO A 416 -36.92 -7.24 23.56
N ASP A 417 -37.38 -7.34 24.86
CA ASP A 417 -38.26 -8.41 25.36
C ASP A 417 -39.65 -8.42 24.68
#